data_1a13bb9f1a2cbc0a305ce66b26f38784
#
_entry.id   1a13bb9f1a2cbc0a305ce66b26f38784
#
_cell.length_a   1.000
_cell.length_b   1.000
_cell.length_c   1.000
_cell.angle_alpha   90.00
_cell.angle_beta   90.00
_cell.angle_gamma   90.00
#
_symmetry.space_group_name_H-M   'P 1'
#
loop_
_entity.id
_entity.type
_entity.pdbx_description
1 polymer ?
#
loop_
_entity_poly.entity_id
_entity_poly.type
_entity_poly.pdbx_seq_one_letter_code
_entity_poly.pdbx_strand_id
1 'polypeptide(L)'
;MHFGLKNAPSKFQNIMNDIFDPNTNFSLVYIDDVLIVSNYIEQHFKHLETFQKIVRENSLVVSAPKIKLFQTRIRFLGFEIYQGTIKPIQRLIEFSSKFSDEIKDKTQLQRFLGSLNYVLDFYPNLRTIIKPLFAGLRQNPKSWTQEHTNIVKLVKEQVKSLPCLAILNPVTFPIIETDAFNIGYGGILKQDFQNQISVVRFHSRIWSGP
;
A
#
# COMPACT_ATOMS: atom_id res chain seq x y z
N MET A 1 -25.94 4.46 -7.01
CA MET A 1 -25.35 5.66 -6.39
C MET A 1 -24.89 6.60 -7.49
N HIS A 2 -25.18 7.92 -7.42
CA HIS A 2 -24.75 8.84 -8.46
C HIS A 2 -23.24 9.08 -8.41
N PHE A 3 -22.58 9.01 -9.57
CA PHE A 3 -21.16 9.35 -9.71
C PHE A 3 -20.92 10.83 -9.39
N GLY A 4 -19.79 11.14 -8.72
CA GLY A 4 -19.40 12.53 -8.43
C GLY A 4 -19.79 13.05 -7.05
N LEU A 5 -20.55 12.33 -6.26
CA LEU A 5 -20.79 12.71 -4.86
C LEU A 5 -19.55 12.42 -4.02
N LYS A 6 -19.10 13.39 -3.23
CA LYS A 6 -17.88 13.33 -2.39
C LYS A 6 -17.84 12.10 -1.46
N ASN A 7 -18.99 11.69 -0.94
CA ASN A 7 -19.09 10.58 0.02
C ASN A 7 -19.49 9.24 -0.62
N ALA A 8 -19.69 9.20 -1.95
CA ALA A 8 -20.13 7.98 -2.63
C ALA A 8 -19.13 6.80 -2.46
N PRO A 9 -17.80 6.99 -2.62
CA PRO A 9 -16.86 5.89 -2.45
C PRO A 9 -16.86 5.30 -1.04
N SER A 10 -16.91 6.14 0.00
CA SER A 10 -16.94 5.67 1.39
C SER A 10 -18.23 4.90 1.71
N LYS A 11 -19.37 5.38 1.20
CA LYS A 11 -20.65 4.71 1.40
C LYS A 11 -20.73 3.38 0.66
N PHE A 12 -20.16 3.31 -0.55
CA PHE A 12 -20.05 2.08 -1.31
C PHE A 12 -19.14 1.07 -0.62
N GLN A 13 -17.98 1.51 -0.12
CA GLN A 13 -17.06 0.66 0.66
C GLN A 13 -17.76 0.06 1.89
N ASN A 14 -18.56 0.84 2.63
CA ASN A 14 -19.28 0.32 3.79
C ASN A 14 -20.28 -0.77 3.38
N ILE A 15 -21.06 -0.56 2.33
CA ILE A 15 -21.99 -1.57 1.80
C ILE A 15 -21.24 -2.84 1.40
N MET A 16 -20.13 -2.71 0.69
CA MET A 16 -19.32 -3.86 0.29
C MET A 16 -18.70 -4.58 1.50
N ASN A 17 -18.28 -3.83 2.52
CA ASN A 17 -17.81 -4.42 3.77
C ASN A 17 -18.92 -5.23 4.43
N ASP A 18 -20.13 -4.66 4.60
CA ASP A 18 -21.27 -5.34 5.23
C ASP A 18 -21.62 -6.65 4.49
N ILE A 19 -21.55 -6.66 3.15
CA ILE A 19 -21.83 -7.84 2.33
C ILE A 19 -20.77 -8.94 2.50
N PHE A 20 -19.48 -8.57 2.59
CA PHE A 20 -18.37 -9.51 2.59
C PHE A 20 -17.79 -9.78 3.98
N ASP A 21 -18.20 -9.04 5.03
CA ASP A 21 -17.69 -9.16 6.40
C ASP A 21 -17.72 -10.61 6.94
N PRO A 22 -18.77 -11.42 6.72
CA PRO A 22 -18.79 -12.80 7.15
C PRO A 22 -17.70 -13.69 6.49
N ASN A 23 -17.04 -13.21 5.44
CA ASN A 23 -16.11 -13.95 4.60
C ASN A 23 -14.71 -13.32 4.53
N THR A 24 -14.37 -12.46 5.48
CA THR A 24 -13.05 -11.75 5.54
C THR A 24 -11.87 -12.71 5.74
N ASN A 25 -12.12 -13.96 6.11
CA ASN A 25 -11.08 -14.98 6.21
C ASN A 25 -10.50 -15.40 4.85
N PHE A 26 -11.22 -15.18 3.74
CA PHE A 26 -10.73 -15.51 2.40
C PHE A 26 -10.99 -14.42 1.36
N SER A 27 -11.73 -13.35 1.71
CA SER A 27 -12.04 -12.26 0.80
C SER A 27 -11.56 -10.92 1.34
N LEU A 28 -10.94 -10.13 0.48
CA LEU A 28 -10.55 -8.74 0.74
C LEU A 28 -11.23 -7.84 -0.27
N VAL A 29 -11.94 -6.85 0.22
CA VAL A 29 -12.74 -5.93 -0.62
C VAL A 29 -12.22 -4.51 -0.50
N TYR A 30 -12.02 -3.87 -1.63
CA TYR A 30 -11.67 -2.45 -1.70
C TYR A 30 -12.43 -1.79 -2.85
N ILE A 31 -13.45 -1.01 -2.50
CA ILE A 31 -14.38 -0.38 -3.45
C ILE A 31 -14.96 -1.45 -4.39
N ASP A 32 -14.60 -1.45 -5.67
CA ASP A 32 -15.07 -2.38 -6.71
C ASP A 32 -14.16 -3.60 -6.90
N ASP A 33 -12.98 -3.62 -6.28
CA ASP A 33 -12.05 -4.72 -6.42
C ASP A 33 -12.25 -5.74 -5.29
N VAL A 34 -12.44 -7.00 -5.63
CA VAL A 34 -12.54 -8.12 -4.68
C VAL A 34 -11.41 -9.11 -4.95
N LEU A 35 -10.61 -9.39 -3.93
CA LEU A 35 -9.56 -10.40 -3.95
C LEU A 35 -10.02 -11.62 -3.16
N ILE A 36 -10.03 -12.79 -3.79
CA ILE A 36 -10.30 -14.09 -3.17
C ILE A 36 -8.99 -14.85 -3.01
N VAL A 37 -8.66 -15.25 -1.78
CA VAL A 37 -7.44 -15.99 -1.47
C VAL A 37 -7.74 -17.40 -0.98
N SER A 38 -6.84 -18.34 -1.24
CA SER A 38 -6.98 -19.74 -0.83
C SER A 38 -5.61 -20.40 -0.79
N ASN A 39 -5.45 -21.39 0.07
CA ASN A 39 -4.18 -22.09 0.24
C ASN A 39 -3.96 -23.18 -0.82
N TYR A 40 -5.05 -23.76 -1.34
CA TYR A 40 -5.03 -24.85 -2.33
C TYR A 40 -6.26 -24.79 -3.25
N ILE A 41 -6.21 -25.51 -4.35
CA ILE A 41 -7.18 -25.40 -5.47
C ILE A 41 -8.60 -25.78 -5.04
N GLU A 42 -8.79 -26.88 -4.31
CA GLU A 42 -10.13 -27.35 -3.88
C GLU A 42 -10.81 -26.34 -2.95
N GLN A 43 -10.03 -25.71 -2.08
CA GLN A 43 -10.52 -24.61 -1.23
C GLN A 43 -10.91 -23.39 -2.09
N HIS A 44 -10.12 -23.11 -3.13
CA HIS A 44 -10.41 -21.97 -4.01
C HIS A 44 -11.75 -22.14 -4.74
N PHE A 45 -12.08 -23.35 -5.20
CA PHE A 45 -13.39 -23.62 -5.78
C PHE A 45 -14.53 -23.33 -4.80
N LYS A 46 -14.41 -23.78 -3.54
CA LYS A 46 -15.41 -23.52 -2.48
C LYS A 46 -15.58 -22.02 -2.20
N HIS A 47 -14.47 -21.29 -2.16
CA HIS A 47 -14.49 -19.84 -1.97
C HIS A 47 -15.14 -19.13 -3.17
N LEU A 48 -14.90 -19.59 -4.41
CA LEU A 48 -15.55 -19.05 -5.60
C LEU A 48 -17.05 -19.35 -5.64
N GLU A 49 -17.49 -20.52 -5.22
CA GLU A 49 -18.91 -20.86 -5.07
C GLU A 49 -19.59 -19.93 -4.05
N THR A 50 -18.95 -19.72 -2.90
CA THR A 50 -19.42 -18.79 -1.86
C THR A 50 -19.48 -17.35 -2.43
N PHE A 51 -18.46 -16.90 -3.12
CA PHE A 51 -18.44 -15.60 -3.78
C PHE A 51 -19.59 -15.46 -4.79
N GLN A 52 -19.83 -16.47 -5.64
CA GLN A 52 -20.95 -16.46 -6.59
C GLN A 52 -22.31 -16.35 -5.89
N LYS A 53 -22.48 -17.06 -4.76
CA LYS A 53 -23.69 -16.96 -3.95
C LYS A 53 -23.89 -15.54 -3.42
N ILE A 54 -22.85 -14.93 -2.83
CA ILE A 54 -22.89 -13.55 -2.33
C ILE A 54 -23.26 -12.57 -3.44
N VAL A 55 -22.64 -12.69 -4.61
CA VAL A 55 -22.91 -11.84 -5.78
C VAL A 55 -24.38 -11.92 -6.19
N ARG A 56 -24.97 -13.13 -6.26
CA ARG A 56 -26.37 -13.35 -6.64
C ARG A 56 -27.33 -12.79 -5.58
N GLU A 57 -27.11 -13.11 -4.32
CA GLU A 57 -27.99 -12.69 -3.22
C GLU A 57 -28.05 -11.19 -3.04
N ASN A 58 -26.94 -10.48 -3.34
CA ASN A 58 -26.84 -9.02 -3.20
C ASN A 58 -27.00 -8.28 -4.54
N SER A 59 -27.40 -8.96 -5.62
CA SER A 59 -27.58 -8.36 -6.97
C SER A 59 -26.35 -7.57 -7.45
N LEU A 60 -25.15 -8.05 -7.11
CA LEU A 60 -23.91 -7.43 -7.57
C LEU A 60 -23.62 -7.78 -9.04
N VAL A 61 -23.11 -6.84 -9.80
CA VAL A 61 -22.71 -7.07 -11.19
C VAL A 61 -21.20 -7.19 -11.28
N VAL A 62 -20.72 -8.31 -11.80
CA VAL A 62 -19.32 -8.61 -11.97
C VAL A 62 -18.93 -8.55 -13.44
N SER A 63 -17.86 -7.83 -13.77
CA SER A 63 -17.37 -7.69 -15.14
C SER A 63 -16.54 -8.91 -15.56
N ALA A 64 -17.12 -9.84 -16.32
CA ALA A 64 -16.44 -11.04 -16.79
C ALA A 64 -15.05 -10.80 -17.43
N PRO A 65 -14.85 -9.78 -18.30
CA PRO A 65 -13.54 -9.49 -18.90
C PRO A 65 -12.46 -9.08 -17.89
N LYS A 66 -12.85 -8.63 -16.68
CA LYS A 66 -11.92 -8.20 -15.62
C LYS A 66 -11.57 -9.31 -14.63
N ILE A 67 -12.29 -10.41 -14.67
CA ILE A 67 -12.03 -11.53 -13.75
C ILE A 67 -10.70 -12.19 -14.09
N LYS A 68 -9.89 -12.44 -13.05
CA LYS A 68 -8.64 -13.19 -13.13
C LYS A 68 -8.71 -14.34 -12.14
N LEU A 69 -8.86 -15.56 -12.63
CA LEU A 69 -8.96 -16.76 -11.82
C LEU A 69 -7.65 -17.53 -11.78
N PHE A 70 -7.43 -18.28 -10.70
CA PHE A 70 -6.32 -19.23 -10.52
C PHE A 70 -4.93 -18.61 -10.75
N GLN A 71 -4.75 -17.36 -10.30
CA GLN A 71 -3.48 -16.66 -10.41
C GLN A 71 -2.63 -16.91 -9.16
N THR A 72 -1.40 -17.38 -9.33
CA THR A 72 -0.41 -17.47 -8.25
C THR A 72 0.32 -16.15 -8.02
N ARG A 73 0.24 -15.24 -8.99
CA ARG A 73 0.79 -13.88 -8.93
C ARG A 73 -0.30 -12.90 -9.35
N ILE A 74 -0.63 -11.96 -8.50
CA ILE A 74 -1.70 -10.99 -8.74
C ILE A 74 -1.25 -9.56 -8.45
N ARG A 75 -1.83 -8.61 -9.19
CA ARG A 75 -1.70 -7.18 -8.91
C ARG A 75 -2.99 -6.71 -8.26
N PHE A 76 -2.86 -6.17 -7.04
CA PHE A 76 -3.97 -5.66 -6.26
C PHE A 76 -3.56 -4.36 -5.56
N LEU A 77 -4.37 -3.31 -5.68
CA LEU A 77 -4.17 -1.99 -5.06
C LEU A 77 -2.77 -1.37 -5.26
N GLY A 78 -2.17 -1.57 -6.43
CA GLY A 78 -0.83 -1.03 -6.71
C GLY A 78 0.32 -1.90 -6.23
N PHE A 79 0.03 -3.09 -5.73
CA PHE A 79 1.04 -4.06 -5.30
C PHE A 79 0.98 -5.33 -6.12
N GLU A 80 2.10 -6.00 -6.23
CA GLU A 80 2.21 -7.37 -6.73
C GLU A 80 2.34 -8.32 -5.54
N ILE A 81 1.44 -9.30 -5.47
CA ILE A 81 1.38 -10.34 -4.44
C ILE A 81 1.81 -11.64 -5.07
N TYR A 82 2.78 -12.32 -4.47
CA TYR A 82 3.31 -13.60 -4.94
C TYR A 82 3.93 -14.40 -3.79
N GLN A 83 3.50 -15.65 -3.60
CA GLN A 83 4.07 -16.59 -2.62
C GLN A 83 4.28 -15.99 -1.22
N GLY A 84 3.24 -15.37 -0.66
CA GLY A 84 3.30 -14.77 0.68
C GLY A 84 4.14 -13.50 0.77
N THR A 85 4.54 -12.94 -0.36
CA THR A 85 5.28 -11.68 -0.42
C THR A 85 4.49 -10.59 -1.14
N ILE A 86 4.81 -9.34 -0.85
CA ILE A 86 4.22 -8.16 -1.45
C ILE A 86 5.31 -7.17 -1.87
N LYS A 87 5.16 -6.56 -3.03
CA LYS A 87 6.01 -5.46 -3.50
C LYS A 87 5.22 -4.45 -4.31
N PRO A 88 5.62 -3.18 -4.38
CA PRO A 88 5.01 -2.21 -5.27
C PRO A 88 5.15 -2.64 -6.73
N ILE A 89 4.12 -2.36 -7.55
CA ILE A 89 4.23 -2.62 -8.99
C ILE A 89 5.27 -1.71 -9.63
N GLN A 90 5.96 -2.21 -10.65
CA GLN A 90 7.02 -1.50 -11.37
C GLN A 90 6.60 -0.11 -11.85
N ARG A 91 5.35 0.05 -12.29
CA ARG A 91 4.81 1.34 -12.73
C ARG A 91 4.85 2.43 -11.65
N LEU A 92 4.68 2.08 -10.37
CA LEU A 92 4.76 3.04 -9.25
C LEU A 92 6.20 3.45 -9.00
N ILE A 93 7.13 2.52 -9.12
CA ILE A 93 8.57 2.76 -9.01
C ILE A 93 9.02 3.71 -10.13
N GLU A 94 8.66 3.42 -11.37
CA GLU A 94 8.99 4.23 -12.54
C GLU A 94 8.35 5.61 -12.50
N PHE A 95 7.16 5.75 -11.88
CA PHE A 95 6.48 7.02 -11.76
C PHE A 95 7.32 8.04 -10.98
N SER A 96 8.01 7.62 -9.91
CA SER A 96 8.89 8.49 -9.12
C SER A 96 10.05 9.04 -9.95
N SER A 97 10.56 8.28 -10.92
CA SER A 97 11.67 8.67 -11.80
C SER A 97 11.29 9.72 -12.85
N LYS A 98 9.98 9.88 -13.13
CA LYS A 98 9.47 10.84 -14.13
C LYS A 98 9.51 12.30 -13.67
N PHE A 99 9.64 12.55 -12.37
CA PHE A 99 9.76 13.91 -11.86
C PHE A 99 11.17 14.46 -12.09
N SER A 100 11.29 15.78 -12.23
CA SER A 100 12.57 16.47 -12.16
C SER A 100 13.22 16.23 -10.78
N ASP A 101 14.54 16.33 -10.71
CA ASP A 101 15.24 16.32 -9.41
C ASP A 101 14.99 17.61 -8.63
N GLU A 102 14.72 18.70 -9.35
CA GLU A 102 14.32 19.99 -8.82
C GLU A 102 12.81 20.18 -9.07
N ILE A 103 11.99 20.11 -8.01
CA ILE A 103 10.53 20.17 -8.09
C ILE A 103 10.03 21.47 -7.46
N LYS A 104 10.11 22.57 -8.21
CA LYS A 104 9.67 23.90 -7.73
C LYS A 104 8.15 24.08 -7.77
N ASP A 105 7.45 23.38 -8.65
CA ASP A 105 6.01 23.46 -8.77
C ASP A 105 5.31 22.69 -7.65
N LYS A 106 4.41 23.38 -6.95
CA LYS A 106 3.67 22.83 -5.79
C LYS A 106 2.84 21.60 -6.15
N THR A 107 2.20 21.62 -7.31
CA THR A 107 1.35 20.52 -7.77
C THR A 107 2.18 19.28 -8.10
N GLN A 108 3.33 19.48 -8.75
CA GLN A 108 4.27 18.39 -9.01
C GLN A 108 4.85 17.83 -7.71
N LEU A 109 5.18 18.68 -6.74
CA LEU A 109 5.66 18.25 -5.43
C LEU A 109 4.59 17.42 -4.69
N GLN A 110 3.34 17.85 -4.72
CA GLN A 110 2.23 17.07 -4.16
C GLN A 110 2.10 15.70 -4.82
N ARG A 111 2.20 15.63 -6.15
CA ARG A 111 2.14 14.37 -6.90
C ARG A 111 3.32 13.46 -6.58
N PHE A 112 4.52 14.02 -6.49
CA PHE A 112 5.73 13.28 -6.09
C PHE A 112 5.57 12.69 -4.69
N LEU A 113 5.28 13.52 -3.69
CA LEU A 113 5.08 13.07 -2.31
C LEU A 113 3.89 12.10 -2.17
N GLY A 114 2.81 12.33 -2.92
CA GLY A 114 1.66 11.43 -2.98
C GLY A 114 2.02 10.04 -3.53
N SER A 115 2.91 9.97 -4.53
CA SER A 115 3.38 8.70 -5.08
C SER A 115 4.20 7.88 -4.09
N LEU A 116 4.90 8.54 -3.17
CA LEU A 116 5.70 7.87 -2.15
C LEU A 116 4.86 7.16 -1.08
N ASN A 117 3.56 7.47 -0.95
CA ASN A 117 2.67 6.77 0.00
C ASN A 117 2.60 5.26 -0.26
N TYR A 118 2.75 4.83 -1.51
CA TYR A 118 2.76 3.41 -1.87
C TYR A 118 4.03 2.66 -1.45
N VAL A 119 5.10 3.39 -1.14
CA VAL A 119 6.39 2.80 -0.80
C VAL A 119 6.83 3.05 0.64
N LEU A 120 6.03 3.79 1.41
CA LEU A 120 6.35 4.15 2.81
C LEU A 120 6.63 2.94 3.69
N ASP A 121 5.87 1.88 3.50
CA ASP A 121 5.97 0.65 4.30
C ASP A 121 7.14 -0.25 3.87
N PHE A 122 7.76 0.06 2.73
CA PHE A 122 8.87 -0.70 2.15
C PHE A 122 10.25 -0.07 2.41
N TYR A 123 10.28 1.14 2.93
CA TYR A 123 11.53 1.87 3.13
C TYR A 123 11.65 2.42 4.54
N PRO A 124 12.72 2.05 5.28
CA PRO A 124 12.91 2.53 6.64
C PRO A 124 13.11 4.06 6.66
N ASN A 125 12.46 4.73 7.62
CA ASN A 125 12.60 6.16 7.89
C ASN A 125 12.27 7.11 6.71
N LEU A 126 11.57 6.65 5.67
CA LEU A 126 11.26 7.47 4.50
C LEU A 126 10.56 8.79 4.87
N ARG A 127 9.61 8.76 5.82
CA ARG A 127 8.89 9.96 6.27
C ARG A 127 9.82 11.02 6.85
N THR A 128 10.84 10.60 7.57
CA THR A 128 11.85 11.50 8.14
C THR A 128 12.73 12.12 7.06
N ILE A 129 13.15 11.29 6.08
CA ILE A 129 13.98 11.73 4.96
C ILE A 129 13.25 12.79 4.12
N ILE A 130 11.98 12.57 3.80
CA ILE A 130 11.20 13.49 2.95
C ILE A 130 10.58 14.68 3.71
N LYS A 131 10.74 14.75 5.04
CA LYS A 131 10.18 15.84 5.86
C LYS A 131 10.48 17.24 5.34
N PRO A 132 11.73 17.59 4.93
CA PRO A 132 12.03 18.93 4.41
C PRO A 132 11.20 19.31 3.19
N LEU A 133 10.86 18.33 2.32
CA LEU A 133 10.08 18.58 1.11
C LEU A 133 8.65 19.07 1.39
N PHE A 134 8.05 18.68 2.53
CA PHE A 134 6.71 19.14 2.92
C PHE A 134 6.66 20.64 3.21
N ALA A 135 7.80 21.27 3.52
CA ALA A 135 7.87 22.72 3.67
C ALA A 135 7.50 23.47 2.38
N GLY A 136 7.77 22.86 1.21
CA GLY A 136 7.38 23.39 -0.10
C GLY A 136 5.87 23.40 -0.35
N LEU A 137 5.08 22.67 0.44
CA LEU A 137 3.62 22.63 0.32
C LEU A 137 2.90 23.69 1.16
N ARG A 138 3.62 24.40 2.05
CA ARG A 138 3.03 25.43 2.92
C ARG A 138 2.51 26.63 2.10
N GLN A 139 1.76 27.50 2.76
CA GLN A 139 1.19 28.71 2.14
C GLN A 139 2.30 29.67 1.67
N ASN A 140 3.36 29.83 2.49
CA ASN A 140 4.57 30.59 2.16
C ASN A 140 5.77 29.64 2.13
N PRO A 141 6.02 28.94 1.00
CA PRO A 141 7.10 27.98 0.91
C PRO A 141 8.47 28.69 0.92
N LYS A 142 9.43 28.08 1.63
CA LYS A 142 10.83 28.49 1.48
C LYS A 142 11.33 28.14 0.07
N SER A 143 12.31 28.90 -0.40
CA SER A 143 12.96 28.63 -1.68
C SER A 143 13.51 27.20 -1.73
N TRP A 144 13.44 26.60 -2.90
CA TRP A 144 14.04 25.29 -3.15
C TRP A 144 15.56 25.37 -2.99
N THR A 145 16.14 24.43 -2.27
CA THR A 145 17.58 24.38 -2.01
C THR A 145 18.20 23.12 -2.61
N GLN A 146 19.53 23.09 -2.66
CA GLN A 146 20.26 21.89 -3.08
C GLN A 146 19.98 20.68 -2.16
N GLU A 147 19.69 20.90 -0.89
CA GLU A 147 19.28 19.85 0.05
C GLU A 147 18.00 19.15 -0.45
N HIS A 148 16.99 19.91 -0.85
CA HIS A 148 15.75 19.34 -1.40
C HIS A 148 16.01 18.48 -2.65
N THR A 149 16.87 18.97 -3.55
CA THR A 149 17.29 18.24 -4.75
C THR A 149 18.00 16.92 -4.39
N ASN A 150 18.88 16.95 -3.41
CA ASN A 150 19.60 15.76 -2.93
C ASN A 150 18.64 14.73 -2.32
N ILE A 151 17.65 15.17 -1.54
CA ILE A 151 16.62 14.31 -0.99
C ILE A 151 15.81 13.62 -2.11
N VAL A 152 15.39 14.37 -3.13
CA VAL A 152 14.65 13.82 -4.27
C VAL A 152 15.47 12.75 -4.99
N LYS A 153 16.77 13.03 -5.27
CA LYS A 153 17.68 12.06 -5.89
C LYS A 153 17.84 10.80 -5.07
N LEU A 154 18.12 10.97 -3.76
CA LEU A 154 18.26 9.86 -2.83
C LEU A 154 17.01 8.96 -2.84
N VAL A 155 15.83 9.56 -2.69
CA VAL A 155 14.56 8.81 -2.67
C VAL A 155 14.31 8.08 -3.98
N LYS A 156 14.58 8.71 -5.12
CA LYS A 156 14.44 8.06 -6.43
C LYS A 156 15.33 6.83 -6.57
N GLU A 157 16.58 6.90 -6.11
CA GLU A 157 17.50 5.75 -6.16
C GLU A 157 17.02 4.63 -5.23
N GLN A 158 16.64 4.96 -4.02
CA GLN A 158 16.18 3.98 -3.04
C GLN A 158 14.88 3.27 -3.47
N VAL A 159 13.95 4.00 -4.09
CA VAL A 159 12.70 3.42 -4.58
C VAL A 159 12.91 2.39 -5.70
N LYS A 160 14.01 2.46 -6.44
CA LYS A 160 14.36 1.45 -7.46
C LYS A 160 14.70 0.08 -6.88
N SER A 161 15.22 0.03 -5.66
CA SER A 161 15.73 -1.19 -5.01
C SER A 161 14.94 -1.59 -3.76
N LEU A 162 13.63 -1.33 -3.75
CA LEU A 162 12.78 -1.69 -2.62
C LEU A 162 12.75 -3.21 -2.39
N PRO A 163 12.82 -3.66 -1.13
CA PRO A 163 12.69 -5.08 -0.81
C PRO A 163 11.28 -5.60 -1.08
N CYS A 164 11.16 -6.91 -1.28
CA CYS A 164 9.88 -7.58 -1.09
C CYS A 164 9.62 -7.71 0.42
N LEU A 165 8.41 -7.43 0.85
CA LEU A 165 7.98 -7.64 2.23
C LEU A 165 7.17 -8.93 2.33
N ALA A 166 7.23 -9.60 3.46
CA ALA A 166 6.38 -10.74 3.74
C ALA A 166 4.95 -10.26 4.07
N ILE A 167 3.95 -11.02 3.66
CA ILE A 167 2.59 -10.85 4.17
C ILE A 167 2.54 -11.50 5.55
N LEU A 168 1.97 -10.78 6.54
CA LEU A 168 1.86 -11.29 7.90
C LEU A 168 1.06 -12.61 7.89
N ASN A 169 1.69 -13.66 8.40
CA ASN A 169 1.04 -14.95 8.60
C ASN A 169 0.53 -15.01 10.04
N PRO A 170 -0.78 -15.15 10.29
CA PRO A 170 -1.36 -15.11 11.63
C PRO A 170 -0.91 -16.25 12.57
N VAL A 171 -0.33 -17.31 12.03
CA VAL A 171 0.19 -18.44 12.83
C VAL A 171 1.66 -18.28 13.21
N THR A 172 2.33 -17.21 12.76
CA THR A 172 3.73 -16.94 13.08
C THR A 172 3.84 -16.06 14.32
N PHE A 173 5.04 -16.03 14.92
CA PHE A 173 5.34 -15.12 16.02
C PHE A 173 5.75 -13.75 15.47
N PRO A 174 4.98 -12.68 15.75
CA PRO A 174 5.34 -11.33 15.31
C PRO A 174 6.43 -10.74 16.22
N ILE A 175 7.44 -10.12 15.60
CA ILE A 175 8.53 -9.43 16.28
C ILE A 175 8.42 -7.95 15.92
N ILE A 176 8.37 -7.07 16.93
CA ILE A 176 8.33 -5.63 16.75
C ILE A 176 9.62 -5.04 17.32
N GLU A 177 10.41 -4.42 16.45
CA GLU A 177 11.56 -3.62 16.85
C GLU A 177 11.19 -2.14 16.73
N THR A 178 11.50 -1.35 17.75
CA THR A 178 11.20 0.08 17.76
C THR A 178 12.41 0.88 18.18
N ASP A 179 12.55 2.06 17.59
CA ASP A 179 13.56 3.05 17.94
C ASP A 179 12.96 4.44 17.90
N ALA A 180 13.38 5.31 18.82
CA ALA A 180 12.89 6.67 18.94
C ALA A 180 14.05 7.66 19.06
N PHE A 181 13.89 8.81 18.41
CA PHE A 181 14.88 9.88 18.38
C PHE A 181 14.19 11.26 18.42
N ASN A 182 14.96 12.33 18.52
CA ASN A 182 14.44 13.68 18.79
C ASN A 182 13.37 14.18 17.80
N ILE A 183 13.39 13.72 16.54
CA ILE A 183 12.49 14.22 15.48
C ILE A 183 11.38 13.24 15.11
N GLY A 184 11.43 12.00 15.62
CA GLY A 184 10.44 10.99 15.30
C GLY A 184 10.74 9.62 15.88
N TYR A 185 9.99 8.62 15.42
CA TYR A 185 10.21 7.23 15.79
C TYR A 185 10.06 6.33 14.57
N GLY A 186 10.71 5.19 14.63
CA GLY A 186 10.64 4.13 13.65
C GLY A 186 10.29 2.79 14.28
N GLY A 187 9.82 1.88 13.47
CA GLY A 187 9.57 0.51 13.88
C GLY A 187 9.66 -0.43 12.68
N ILE A 188 9.99 -1.67 12.96
CA ILE A 188 10.04 -2.75 11.98
C ILE A 188 9.18 -3.89 12.53
N LEU A 189 8.17 -4.26 11.77
CA LEU A 189 7.42 -5.48 12.03
C LEU A 189 8.07 -6.61 11.24
N LYS A 190 8.45 -7.65 11.94
CA LYS A 190 9.00 -8.90 11.42
C LYS A 190 8.14 -10.07 11.83
N GLN A 191 8.30 -11.19 11.19
CA GLN A 191 7.73 -12.48 11.61
C GLN A 191 8.81 -13.55 11.56
N ASP A 192 8.73 -14.48 12.50
CA ASP A 192 9.54 -15.69 12.49
C ASP A 192 8.66 -16.88 12.07
N PHE A 193 9.05 -17.51 10.99
CA PHE A 193 8.43 -18.73 10.49
C PHE A 193 9.51 -19.79 10.25
N GLN A 194 9.50 -20.86 11.03
CA GLN A 194 10.48 -21.95 10.96
C GLN A 194 11.94 -21.49 11.05
N ASN A 195 12.23 -20.59 11.99
CA ASN A 195 13.54 -19.95 12.19
C ASN A 195 13.99 -19.06 11.01
N GLN A 196 13.08 -18.65 10.15
CA GLN A 196 13.34 -17.66 9.10
C GLN A 196 12.65 -16.35 9.45
N ILE A 197 13.47 -15.33 9.76
CA ILE A 197 12.96 -13.98 10.04
C ILE A 197 12.74 -13.26 8.73
N SER A 198 11.54 -12.76 8.51
CA SER A 198 11.17 -11.95 7.36
C SER A 198 10.57 -10.62 7.79
N VAL A 199 10.86 -9.56 7.03
CA VAL A 199 10.29 -8.23 7.28
C VAL A 199 8.89 -8.16 6.66
N VAL A 200 7.93 -7.72 7.47
CA VAL A 200 6.53 -7.52 7.08
C VAL A 200 6.27 -6.06 6.73
N ARG A 201 6.82 -5.13 7.54
CA ARG A 201 6.54 -3.70 7.37
C ARG A 201 7.60 -2.84 8.03
N PHE A 202 7.96 -1.75 7.36
CA PHE A 202 8.63 -0.61 8.00
C PHE A 202 7.59 0.44 8.39
N HIS A 203 7.80 1.07 9.53
CA HIS A 203 6.98 2.19 9.97
C HIS A 203 7.88 3.33 10.44
N SER A 204 7.54 4.55 10.07
CA SER A 204 8.19 5.73 10.62
C SER A 204 7.19 6.87 10.78
N ARG A 205 7.35 7.66 11.81
CA ARG A 205 6.53 8.84 12.04
C ARG A 205 7.34 9.96 12.68
N ILE A 206 6.98 11.17 12.37
CA ILE A 206 7.58 12.37 12.95
C ILE A 206 6.71 12.78 14.13
N TRP A 207 7.33 13.21 15.23
CA TRP A 207 6.57 13.76 16.34
C TRP A 207 5.75 14.97 15.85
N SER A 208 4.45 14.98 16.16
CA SER A 208 3.66 16.20 16.07
C SER A 208 4.22 17.12 17.17
N GLY A 209 4.72 18.29 16.80
CA GLY A 209 5.12 19.29 17.77
C GLY A 209 3.99 19.63 18.73
N PRO A 210 4.30 20.24 19.88
CA PRO A 210 3.31 20.70 20.82
C PRO A 210 2.38 21.73 20.20
#